data_fad5755df8a32a4a797d6492b7f8ef6a
#
_entry.id   fad5755df8a32a4a797d6492b7f8ef6a
#
_cell.length_a   1.000
_cell.length_b   1.000
_cell.length_c   1.000
_cell.angle_alpha   90.00
_cell.angle_beta   90.00
_cell.angle_gamma   90.00
#
_symmetry.space_group_name_H-M   'P 1'
#
loop_
_entity.id
_entity.type
_entity.pdbx_description
1 polymer ?
#
loop_
_entity_poly.entity_id
_entity_poly.type
_entity_poly.pdbx_seq_one_letter_code
_entity_poly.pdbx_strand_id
1 'polypeptide(L)'
;PIGTFYDQLRRRIIWFNHNNQSNHGIYQYSLETGVASSIFVCNTDSATDILRFNLQYPIHSCVIVYRTETDGDLLYWTDNNIEDENHPRYLNLATVSDLAPFTEDMINAAKNAPSQRAICTYGNDTARPTNTLKKKLFQFRYRWVYKNGEKSTLSPYSRMALPNNYSDNDTENEPTNNNYINVIVRTGGSDVQKIEIIGRESFGTEYGDDFLVTTIDSDDYTFNPNATYSYNFYNDSFYVNVL
;
A
#
# COMPACT_ATOMS: atom_id res chain seq x y z
N PRO A 1 -12.88 29.73 -3.64
CA PRO A 1 -12.76 28.58 -2.74
C PRO A 1 -14.08 27.81 -2.68
N ILE A 2 -13.98 26.48 -2.53
CA ILE A 2 -15.12 25.58 -2.35
C ILE A 2 -15.25 25.09 -0.90
N GLY A 3 -14.32 25.45 -0.04
CA GLY A 3 -14.32 25.21 1.40
C GLY A 3 -13.27 26.05 2.09
N THR A 4 -13.55 26.50 3.33
CA THR A 4 -12.63 27.31 4.13
C THR A 4 -12.80 26.96 5.59
N PHE A 5 -11.68 26.70 6.29
CA PHE A 5 -11.69 26.21 7.66
C PHE A 5 -10.63 26.92 8.50
N TYR A 6 -10.98 27.20 9.76
CA TYR A 6 -10.08 27.79 10.71
C TYR A 6 -9.45 26.73 11.62
N ASP A 7 -8.14 26.58 11.51
CA ASP A 7 -7.34 25.77 12.42
C ASP A 7 -6.91 26.63 13.60
N GLN A 8 -7.67 26.49 14.70
CA GLN A 8 -7.46 27.31 15.90
C GLN A 8 -6.12 27.00 16.58
N LEU A 9 -5.70 25.73 16.61
CA LEU A 9 -4.49 25.32 17.31
C LEU A 9 -3.23 25.86 16.62
N ARG A 10 -3.16 25.78 15.32
CA ARG A 10 -2.03 26.27 14.52
C ARG A 10 -2.22 27.71 14.03
N ARG A 11 -3.32 28.40 14.44
CA ARG A 11 -3.65 29.76 14.08
C ARG A 11 -3.53 30.06 12.58
N ARG A 12 -4.16 29.20 11.76
CA ARG A 12 -4.16 29.34 10.30
C ARG A 12 -5.55 29.13 9.73
N ILE A 13 -5.77 29.70 8.55
CA ILE A 13 -6.94 29.43 7.73
C ILE A 13 -6.52 28.51 6.60
N ILE A 14 -7.24 27.43 6.39
CA ILE A 14 -7.04 26.49 5.28
C ILE A 14 -8.22 26.65 4.33
N TRP A 15 -7.94 26.72 3.03
CA TRP A 15 -9.02 26.74 2.03
C TRP A 15 -8.73 25.83 0.85
N PHE A 16 -9.81 25.30 0.30
CA PHE A 16 -9.84 24.45 -0.87
C PHE A 16 -10.28 25.29 -2.07
N ASN A 17 -9.50 25.30 -3.13
CA ASN A 17 -9.72 26.17 -4.27
C ASN A 17 -9.94 25.36 -5.54
N HIS A 18 -11.15 25.54 -6.12
CA HIS A 18 -11.43 25.09 -7.48
C HIS A 18 -10.85 26.09 -8.48
N ASN A 19 -10.30 25.56 -9.57
CA ASN A 19 -9.80 26.34 -10.69
C ASN A 19 -10.32 25.74 -12.01
N ASN A 20 -10.86 26.58 -12.89
CA ASN A 20 -11.44 26.15 -14.18
C ASN A 20 -10.40 25.57 -15.16
N GLN A 21 -9.12 25.67 -14.85
CA GLN A 21 -8.02 25.12 -15.65
C GLN A 21 -7.43 23.85 -15.03
N SER A 22 -8.21 23.15 -14.19
CA SER A 22 -7.78 21.93 -13.46
C SER A 22 -6.56 22.12 -12.55
N ASN A 23 -6.20 23.37 -12.24
CA ASN A 23 -5.13 23.71 -11.31
C ASN A 23 -5.72 23.91 -9.91
N HIS A 24 -6.38 22.86 -9.42
CA HIS A 24 -6.99 22.87 -8.09
C HIS A 24 -5.91 22.90 -7.02
N GLY A 25 -6.23 23.50 -5.86
CA GLY A 25 -5.25 23.59 -4.80
C GLY A 25 -5.84 23.70 -3.39
N ILE A 26 -5.02 23.33 -2.43
CA ILE A 26 -5.23 23.51 -1.01
C ILE A 26 -4.18 24.51 -0.54
N TYR A 27 -4.60 25.54 0.14
CA TYR A 27 -3.79 26.64 0.58
C TYR A 27 -3.98 26.91 2.05
N GLN A 28 -3.03 27.61 2.66
CA GLN A 28 -3.16 28.10 4.04
C GLN A 28 -2.73 29.57 4.14
N TYR A 29 -3.29 30.25 5.15
CA TYR A 29 -2.87 31.56 5.58
C TYR A 29 -2.53 31.52 7.06
N SER A 30 -1.28 31.81 7.41
CA SER A 30 -0.84 31.86 8.79
C SER A 30 -1.25 33.21 9.41
N LEU A 31 -1.98 33.16 10.52
CA LEU A 31 -2.35 34.36 11.29
C LEU A 31 -1.17 34.90 12.11
N GLU A 32 -0.12 34.12 12.32
CA GLU A 32 1.07 34.56 13.04
C GLU A 32 2.01 35.35 12.14
N THR A 33 2.24 34.86 10.93
CA THR A 33 3.19 35.48 10.00
C THR A 33 2.54 36.40 9.00
N GLY A 34 1.19 36.32 8.83
CA GLY A 34 0.45 37.07 7.81
C GLY A 34 0.73 36.59 6.38
N VAL A 35 1.27 35.38 6.20
CA VAL A 35 1.69 34.85 4.90
C VAL A 35 0.71 33.79 4.42
N ALA A 36 0.33 33.89 3.12
CA ALA A 36 -0.39 32.82 2.42
C ALA A 36 0.61 31.91 1.69
N SER A 37 0.39 30.60 1.76
CA SER A 37 1.19 29.60 1.06
C SER A 37 0.32 28.45 0.52
N SER A 38 0.79 27.78 -0.52
CA SER A 38 0.18 26.54 -0.99
C SER A 38 0.57 25.39 -0.07
N ILE A 39 -0.39 24.54 0.24
CA ILE A 39 -0.14 23.22 0.85
C ILE A 39 0.06 22.20 -0.26
N PHE A 40 -0.87 22.17 -1.21
CA PHE A 40 -0.84 21.26 -2.33
C PHE A 40 -1.53 21.88 -3.54
N VAL A 41 -0.96 21.75 -4.72
CA VAL A 41 -1.53 22.25 -5.98
C VAL A 41 -1.38 21.19 -7.05
N CYS A 42 -2.48 20.81 -7.70
CA CYS A 42 -2.45 19.95 -8.88
C CYS A 42 -1.82 20.68 -10.06
N ASN A 43 -1.12 19.95 -10.92
CA ASN A 43 -0.66 20.49 -12.20
C ASN A 43 -1.84 20.65 -13.18
N THR A 44 -1.67 21.53 -14.15
CA THR A 44 -2.67 21.95 -15.15
C THR A 44 -3.11 20.87 -16.14
N ASP A 45 -2.52 19.70 -16.10
CA ASP A 45 -2.88 18.57 -16.98
C ASP A 45 -4.07 17.81 -16.38
N SER A 46 -5.15 17.67 -17.14
CA SER A 46 -6.35 16.95 -16.69
C SER A 46 -6.08 15.49 -16.32
N ALA A 47 -5.02 14.89 -16.86
CA ALA A 47 -4.57 13.55 -16.50
C ALA A 47 -3.91 13.49 -15.11
N THR A 48 -3.50 14.63 -14.55
CA THR A 48 -2.83 14.78 -13.25
C THR A 48 -3.66 15.53 -12.22
N ASP A 49 -4.92 15.86 -12.54
CA ASP A 49 -5.85 16.47 -11.58
C ASP A 49 -6.38 15.42 -10.59
N ILE A 50 -5.58 15.14 -9.58
CA ILE A 50 -5.94 14.17 -8.54
C ILE A 50 -6.94 14.73 -7.50
N LEU A 51 -7.09 16.05 -7.39
CA LEU A 51 -8.05 16.65 -6.46
C LEU A 51 -9.48 16.60 -7.00
N ARG A 52 -9.67 16.73 -8.31
CA ARG A 52 -10.98 16.67 -8.98
C ARG A 52 -12.05 17.52 -8.27
N PHE A 53 -11.66 18.71 -7.82
CA PHE A 53 -12.58 19.60 -7.14
C PHE A 53 -13.65 20.11 -8.10
N ASN A 54 -14.90 20.13 -7.65
CA ASN A 54 -16.03 20.56 -8.45
C ASN A 54 -16.82 21.62 -7.66
N LEU A 55 -17.25 22.68 -8.36
CA LEU A 55 -18.04 23.77 -7.76
C LEU A 55 -19.40 23.32 -7.21
N GLN A 56 -19.96 22.26 -7.77
CA GLN A 56 -21.23 21.70 -7.32
C GLN A 56 -21.12 20.91 -6.01
N TYR A 57 -19.90 20.52 -5.63
CA TYR A 57 -19.60 19.72 -4.45
C TYR A 57 -18.66 20.47 -3.49
N PRO A 58 -19.20 21.47 -2.74
CA PRO A 58 -18.39 22.20 -1.80
C PRO A 58 -17.96 21.33 -0.62
N ILE A 59 -16.77 21.61 -0.10
CA ILE A 59 -16.23 20.94 1.08
C ILE A 59 -16.80 21.64 2.31
N HIS A 60 -17.74 20.99 2.99
CA HIS A 60 -18.44 21.53 4.16
C HIS A 60 -17.71 21.29 5.47
N SER A 61 -16.84 20.28 5.53
CA SER A 61 -16.08 19.97 6.73
C SER A 61 -14.72 19.36 6.41
N CYS A 62 -13.76 19.65 7.25
CA CYS A 62 -12.50 18.92 7.31
C CYS A 62 -12.15 18.65 8.77
N VAL A 63 -11.29 17.68 8.98
CA VAL A 63 -10.77 17.32 10.30
C VAL A 63 -9.26 17.37 10.25
N ILE A 64 -8.64 17.97 11.29
CA ILE A 64 -7.21 17.98 11.45
C ILE A 64 -6.87 17.10 12.64
N VAL A 65 -6.06 16.06 12.40
CA VAL A 65 -5.46 15.23 13.45
C VAL A 65 -4.10 15.81 13.74
N TYR A 66 -3.97 16.42 14.91
CA TYR A 66 -2.73 17.03 15.35
C TYR A 66 -1.73 15.98 15.79
N ARG A 67 -0.51 16.14 15.34
CA ARG A 67 0.61 15.25 15.65
C ARG A 67 1.82 16.08 16.07
N THR A 68 2.95 15.42 16.30
CA THR A 68 4.22 16.13 16.55
C THR A 68 4.66 16.90 15.30
N GLU A 69 5.51 17.89 15.46
CA GLU A 69 6.03 18.66 14.31
C GLU A 69 6.78 17.77 13.32
N THR A 70 7.46 16.74 13.82
CA THR A 70 8.19 15.79 13.00
C THR A 70 7.27 14.84 12.23
N ASP A 71 6.13 14.44 12.83
CA ASP A 71 5.18 13.52 12.20
C ASP A 71 4.21 14.26 11.28
N GLY A 72 4.02 15.56 11.49
CA GLY A 72 3.12 16.43 10.75
C GLY A 72 1.63 16.19 11.01
N ASP A 73 0.86 17.26 11.00
CA ASP A 73 -0.60 17.21 11.16
C ASP A 73 -1.24 16.55 9.92
N LEU A 74 -2.29 15.77 10.12
CA LEU A 74 -3.07 15.14 9.05
C LEU A 74 -4.35 15.92 8.79
N LEU A 75 -4.53 16.42 7.58
CA LEU A 75 -5.74 17.09 7.12
C LEU A 75 -6.62 16.07 6.39
N TYR A 76 -7.82 15.79 6.91
CA TYR A 76 -8.82 14.92 6.30
C TYR A 76 -9.99 15.76 5.76
N TRP A 77 -10.49 15.36 4.58
CA TRP A 77 -11.69 15.99 3.99
C TRP A 77 -12.47 15.03 3.10
N THR A 78 -13.72 15.41 2.81
CA THR A 78 -14.53 14.82 1.76
C THR A 78 -15.34 15.90 1.07
N ASP A 79 -15.48 15.82 -0.23
CA ASP A 79 -16.30 16.73 -1.05
C ASP A 79 -17.63 16.09 -1.49
N ASN A 80 -17.85 14.81 -1.18
CA ASN A 80 -19.02 14.03 -1.63
C ASN A 80 -19.24 14.08 -3.15
N ASN A 81 -18.20 14.28 -3.93
CA ASN A 81 -18.27 14.30 -5.38
C ASN A 81 -18.51 12.88 -5.91
N ILE A 82 -19.78 12.59 -6.19
CA ILE A 82 -20.23 11.28 -6.68
C ILE A 82 -19.96 11.08 -8.17
N GLU A 83 -19.78 12.16 -8.93
CA GLU A 83 -19.52 12.09 -10.38
C GLU A 83 -18.11 11.58 -10.66
N ASP A 84 -17.13 11.97 -9.84
CA ASP A 84 -15.74 11.58 -9.94
C ASP A 84 -15.38 10.45 -8.95
N GLU A 85 -16.38 9.89 -8.25
CA GLU A 85 -16.21 8.83 -7.24
C GLU A 85 -15.13 9.15 -6.18
N ASN A 86 -15.07 10.41 -5.75
CA ASN A 86 -14.07 10.86 -4.79
C ASN A 86 -14.26 10.17 -3.42
N HIS A 87 -13.25 9.42 -3.01
CA HIS A 87 -13.18 8.84 -1.68
C HIS A 87 -12.80 9.90 -0.62
N PRO A 88 -13.05 9.65 0.68
CA PRO A 88 -12.46 10.47 1.75
C PRO A 88 -10.95 10.55 1.57
N ARG A 89 -10.39 11.74 1.70
CA ARG A 89 -9.00 12.06 1.39
C ARG A 89 -8.27 12.61 2.59
N TYR A 90 -6.96 12.54 2.56
CA TYR A 90 -6.11 13.18 3.56
C TYR A 90 -4.76 13.60 2.99
N LEU A 91 -4.11 14.53 3.68
CA LEU A 91 -2.73 14.93 3.44
C LEU A 91 -1.98 15.04 4.76
N ASN A 92 -0.73 14.61 4.78
CA ASN A 92 0.21 14.96 5.83
C ASN A 92 0.83 16.32 5.49
N LEU A 93 0.57 17.32 6.32
CA LEU A 93 0.94 18.71 6.03
C LEU A 93 2.44 18.99 6.15
N ALA A 94 3.22 18.11 6.81
CA ALA A 94 4.67 18.24 6.91
C ALA A 94 5.41 17.62 5.72
N THR A 95 4.88 16.52 5.15
CA THR A 95 5.61 15.73 4.14
C THR A 95 4.98 15.83 2.75
N VAL A 96 3.95 16.65 2.59
CA VAL A 96 3.24 16.78 1.31
C VAL A 96 4.18 17.18 0.15
N SER A 97 5.18 18.02 0.41
CA SER A 97 6.16 18.44 -0.61
C SER A 97 7.09 17.32 -1.08
N ASP A 98 7.29 16.30 -0.26
CA ASP A 98 8.27 15.23 -0.51
C ASP A 98 7.71 14.08 -1.35
N LEU A 99 6.38 14.08 -1.55
CA LEU A 99 5.67 12.98 -2.21
C LEU A 99 5.49 13.15 -3.73
N ALA A 100 6.05 14.20 -4.34
CA ALA A 100 5.93 14.40 -5.78
C ALA A 100 6.69 13.31 -6.60
N PRO A 101 6.15 12.80 -7.74
CA PRO A 101 4.84 13.13 -8.30
C PRO A 101 3.69 12.44 -7.55
N PHE A 102 2.65 13.19 -7.26
CA PHE A 102 1.48 12.69 -6.54
C PHE A 102 0.61 11.78 -7.39
N THR A 103 0.05 10.76 -6.76
CA THR A 103 -1.04 9.94 -7.30
C THR A 103 -2.29 10.10 -6.44
N GLU A 104 -3.46 9.76 -6.99
CA GLU A 104 -4.71 9.79 -6.24
C GLU A 104 -4.65 8.86 -5.01
N ASP A 105 -4.03 7.70 -5.13
CA ASP A 105 -3.87 6.74 -4.04
C ASP A 105 -3.09 7.30 -2.84
N MET A 106 -2.18 8.26 -3.07
CA MET A 106 -1.44 8.90 -1.98
C MET A 106 -2.30 9.77 -1.08
N ILE A 107 -3.37 10.36 -1.62
CA ILE A 107 -4.28 11.24 -0.87
C ILE A 107 -5.57 10.52 -0.42
N ASN A 108 -5.87 9.33 -0.91
CA ASN A 108 -7.01 8.56 -0.46
C ASN A 108 -6.80 8.07 0.98
N ALA A 109 -7.81 8.27 1.83
CA ALA A 109 -7.78 7.83 3.23
C ALA A 109 -7.81 6.30 3.35
N ALA A 110 -8.45 5.63 2.40
CA ALA A 110 -8.40 4.18 2.26
C ALA A 110 -7.43 3.83 1.12
N LYS A 111 -6.32 3.20 1.46
CA LYS A 111 -5.32 2.78 0.46
C LYS A 111 -5.81 1.60 -0.36
N ASN A 112 -5.53 1.64 -1.66
CA ASN A 112 -5.76 0.49 -2.53
C ASN A 112 -5.01 -0.74 -2.02
N ALA A 113 -5.62 -1.89 -2.20
CA ALA A 113 -5.07 -3.17 -1.79
C ALA A 113 -4.88 -4.09 -2.99
N PRO A 114 -3.96 -5.05 -2.93
CA PRO A 114 -3.83 -6.04 -3.98
C PRO A 114 -5.11 -6.88 -4.07
N SER A 115 -5.83 -6.75 -5.19
CA SER A 115 -7.06 -7.50 -5.46
C SER A 115 -6.78 -8.93 -5.94
N GLN A 116 -5.59 -9.14 -6.52
CA GLN A 116 -5.17 -10.44 -7.02
C GLN A 116 -4.42 -11.22 -5.94
N ARG A 117 -4.74 -12.51 -5.83
CA ARG A 117 -3.99 -13.43 -4.96
C ARG A 117 -2.58 -13.69 -5.48
N ALA A 118 -1.67 -14.06 -4.61
CA ALA A 118 -0.37 -14.59 -5.01
C ALA A 118 -0.52 -15.88 -5.82
N ILE A 119 0.36 -16.07 -6.81
CA ILE A 119 0.47 -17.31 -7.58
C ILE A 119 1.63 -18.10 -6.99
N CYS A 120 1.39 -19.36 -6.65
CA CYS A 120 2.36 -20.20 -5.96
C CYS A 120 2.57 -21.50 -6.72
N THR A 121 3.84 -21.84 -6.97
CA THR A 121 4.26 -23.07 -7.64
C THR A 121 5.47 -23.67 -6.96
N TYR A 122 5.51 -24.99 -6.81
CA TYR A 122 6.71 -25.67 -6.31
C TYR A 122 7.82 -25.67 -7.36
N GLY A 123 9.06 -25.66 -6.89
CA GLY A 123 10.25 -25.77 -7.71
C GLY A 123 11.35 -26.58 -7.02
N ASN A 124 12.39 -26.86 -7.78
CA ASN A 124 13.53 -27.69 -7.37
C ASN A 124 14.81 -26.85 -7.42
N ASP A 125 15.46 -26.71 -6.28
CA ASP A 125 16.78 -26.09 -6.16
C ASP A 125 17.82 -27.14 -5.80
N THR A 126 18.60 -27.58 -6.79
CA THR A 126 19.63 -28.61 -6.62
C THR A 126 20.83 -28.13 -5.82
N ALA A 127 20.98 -26.81 -5.62
CA ALA A 127 22.06 -26.27 -4.79
C ALA A 127 21.74 -26.36 -3.29
N ARG A 128 20.48 -26.63 -2.92
CA ARG A 128 20.07 -26.78 -1.53
C ARG A 128 20.01 -28.23 -1.11
N PRO A 129 20.78 -28.62 -0.06
CA PRO A 129 20.90 -30.03 0.34
C PRO A 129 19.70 -30.55 1.16
N THR A 130 18.80 -29.67 1.60
CA THR A 130 17.67 -30.02 2.48
C THR A 130 16.34 -29.51 1.95
N ASN A 131 15.27 -30.27 2.18
CA ASN A 131 13.91 -29.88 1.92
C ASN A 131 13.16 -29.68 3.24
N THR A 132 12.91 -28.44 3.62
CA THR A 132 12.18 -28.04 4.83
C THR A 132 10.66 -27.92 4.61
N LEU A 133 10.19 -28.15 3.37
CA LEU A 133 8.78 -28.14 2.98
C LEU A 133 8.13 -29.53 3.02
N LYS A 134 8.89 -30.57 3.37
CA LYS A 134 8.37 -31.94 3.43
C LYS A 134 7.13 -32.03 4.33
N LYS A 135 6.05 -32.63 3.80
CA LYS A 135 4.76 -32.82 4.52
C LYS A 135 4.10 -31.55 4.97
N LYS A 136 4.50 -30.39 4.43
CA LYS A 136 3.96 -29.10 4.78
C LYS A 136 3.34 -28.43 3.56
N LEU A 137 2.17 -27.86 3.74
CA LEU A 137 1.48 -27.08 2.73
C LEU A 137 1.31 -25.65 3.22
N PHE A 138 1.46 -24.70 2.31
CA PHE A 138 1.38 -23.28 2.65
C PHE A 138 0.44 -22.54 1.73
N GLN A 139 -0.19 -21.50 2.28
CA GLN A 139 -0.86 -20.46 1.54
C GLN A 139 -0.19 -19.12 1.82
N PHE A 140 -0.24 -18.24 0.82
CA PHE A 140 0.37 -16.92 0.91
C PHE A 140 -0.64 -15.84 0.58
N ARG A 141 -0.43 -14.69 1.18
CA ARG A 141 -1.05 -13.42 0.85
C ARG A 141 -0.02 -12.31 0.99
N TYR A 142 -0.30 -11.13 0.48
CA TYR A 142 0.64 -10.02 0.53
C TYR A 142 -0.10 -8.70 0.68
N ARG A 143 0.64 -7.67 1.08
CA ARG A 143 0.15 -6.29 1.12
C ARG A 143 1.23 -5.33 0.64
N TRP A 144 0.79 -4.19 0.22
CA TRP A 144 1.65 -3.07 -0.13
C TRP A 144 1.90 -2.18 1.08
N VAL A 145 3.13 -1.68 1.17
CA VAL A 145 3.52 -0.60 2.07
C VAL A 145 3.87 0.58 1.19
N TYR A 146 3.17 1.66 1.35
CA TYR A 146 3.32 2.86 0.55
C TYR A 146 4.49 3.72 1.04
N LYS A 147 4.98 4.65 0.19
CA LYS A 147 6.10 5.56 0.51
C LYS A 147 5.89 6.39 1.79
N ASN A 148 4.64 6.66 2.16
CA ASN A 148 4.30 7.33 3.41
C ASN A 148 4.26 6.40 4.63
N GLY A 149 4.65 5.13 4.49
CA GLY A 149 4.67 4.11 5.54
C GLY A 149 3.32 3.43 5.81
N GLU A 150 2.25 3.85 5.16
CA GLU A 150 0.95 3.20 5.33
C GLU A 150 0.89 1.84 4.65
N LYS A 151 0.12 0.93 5.26
CA LYS A 151 -0.06 -0.43 4.76
C LYS A 151 -1.46 -0.60 4.18
N SER A 152 -1.54 -1.23 3.02
CA SER A 152 -2.81 -1.68 2.48
C SER A 152 -3.41 -2.81 3.31
N THR A 153 -4.67 -3.13 3.10
CA THR A 153 -5.21 -4.41 3.50
C THR A 153 -4.52 -5.55 2.75
N LEU A 154 -4.65 -6.76 3.28
CA LEU A 154 -4.01 -7.95 2.69
C LEU A 154 -4.77 -8.43 1.45
N SER A 155 -4.07 -8.96 0.47
CA SER A 155 -4.67 -9.68 -0.66
C SER A 155 -5.46 -10.90 -0.21
N PRO A 156 -6.33 -11.45 -1.06
CA PRO A 156 -6.87 -12.79 -0.82
C PRO A 156 -5.73 -13.83 -0.74
N TYR A 157 -5.98 -14.92 0.02
CA TYR A 157 -5.02 -16.02 0.07
C TYR A 157 -4.80 -16.66 -1.31
N SER A 158 -3.59 -17.11 -1.56
CA SER A 158 -3.26 -17.94 -2.72
C SER A 158 -4.09 -19.23 -2.71
N ARG A 159 -4.17 -19.86 -3.87
CA ARG A 159 -4.51 -21.29 -3.88
C ARG A 159 -3.38 -22.06 -3.18
N MET A 160 -3.74 -23.19 -2.58
CA MET A 160 -2.74 -24.11 -2.04
C MET A 160 -1.83 -24.57 -3.19
N ALA A 161 -0.53 -24.31 -3.08
CA ALA A 161 0.43 -24.93 -3.97
C ALA A 161 0.55 -26.40 -3.61
N LEU A 162 0.50 -27.27 -4.61
CA LEU A 162 0.72 -28.70 -4.41
C LEU A 162 1.99 -29.10 -5.16
N PRO A 163 2.83 -29.98 -4.60
CA PRO A 163 3.97 -30.54 -5.30
C PRO A 163 3.54 -31.26 -6.59
N ASN A 164 4.39 -31.26 -7.60
CA ASN A 164 4.05 -31.80 -8.92
C ASN A 164 3.62 -33.28 -8.88
N ASN A 165 4.12 -34.05 -7.93
CA ASN A 165 3.75 -35.47 -7.70
C ASN A 165 3.19 -35.60 -6.29
N TYR A 166 2.12 -34.86 -5.98
CA TYR A 166 1.48 -34.93 -4.69
C TYR A 166 0.86 -36.32 -4.48
N SER A 167 1.66 -37.21 -3.93
CA SER A 167 1.23 -38.44 -3.28
C SER A 167 1.82 -38.47 -1.89
N ASP A 168 1.19 -39.15 -0.95
CA ASP A 168 1.61 -39.20 0.46
C ASP A 168 3.06 -39.68 0.66
N ASN A 169 3.68 -40.23 -0.38
CA ASN A 169 4.98 -40.87 -0.30
C ASN A 169 6.13 -40.15 -1.02
N ASP A 170 5.87 -39.24 -1.96
CA ASP A 170 6.91 -38.75 -2.89
C ASP A 170 7.76 -37.59 -2.37
N THR A 171 7.31 -36.90 -1.35
CA THR A 171 8.06 -35.77 -0.79
C THR A 171 9.17 -36.19 0.20
N GLU A 172 9.26 -37.45 0.54
CA GLU A 172 10.17 -37.93 1.59
C GLU A 172 11.57 -38.23 1.13
N ASN A 173 11.75 -38.65 -0.13
CA ASN A 173 12.98 -39.29 -0.56
C ASN A 173 13.99 -38.41 -1.31
N GLU A 174 13.55 -37.28 -1.86
CA GLU A 174 14.40 -36.39 -2.66
C GLU A 174 14.62 -35.05 -1.93
N PRO A 175 15.77 -34.79 -1.35
CA PRO A 175 16.02 -33.58 -0.56
C PRO A 175 15.95 -32.29 -1.38
N THR A 176 16.16 -32.37 -2.70
CA THR A 176 16.16 -31.22 -3.59
C THR A 176 14.87 -31.10 -4.43
N ASN A 177 13.97 -32.09 -4.31
CA ASN A 177 12.71 -32.06 -5.08
C ASN A 177 11.63 -31.33 -4.33
N ASN A 178 10.91 -30.42 -5.02
CA ASN A 178 9.87 -29.60 -4.41
C ASN A 178 10.33 -28.89 -3.12
N ASN A 179 11.57 -28.37 -3.11
CA ASN A 179 12.19 -27.81 -1.92
C ASN A 179 12.05 -26.30 -1.77
N TYR A 180 11.35 -25.62 -2.70
CA TYR A 180 10.89 -24.26 -2.53
C TYR A 180 9.50 -24.04 -3.14
N ILE A 181 8.82 -23.00 -2.68
CA ILE A 181 7.60 -22.47 -3.30
C ILE A 181 7.94 -21.12 -3.92
N ASN A 182 7.79 -21.00 -5.23
CA ASN A 182 7.89 -19.73 -5.91
C ASN A 182 6.59 -18.96 -5.70
N VAL A 183 6.67 -17.82 -5.03
CA VAL A 183 5.55 -16.93 -4.69
C VAL A 183 5.63 -15.70 -5.58
N ILE A 184 4.68 -15.55 -6.51
CA ILE A 184 4.61 -14.43 -7.43
C ILE A 184 3.52 -13.48 -6.94
N VAL A 185 3.88 -12.21 -6.72
CA VAL A 185 3.02 -11.13 -6.24
C VAL A 185 2.99 -9.95 -7.21
N ARG A 186 1.98 -9.11 -7.15
CA ARG A 186 1.91 -7.86 -7.90
C ARG A 186 2.66 -6.75 -7.16
N THR A 187 3.41 -5.94 -7.89
CA THR A 187 4.22 -4.87 -7.31
C THR A 187 3.43 -3.62 -6.93
N GLY A 188 2.23 -3.44 -7.48
CA GLY A 188 1.45 -2.22 -7.26
C GLY A 188 1.93 -1.02 -8.07
N GLY A 189 1.44 0.15 -7.75
CA GLY A 189 1.78 1.42 -8.40
C GLY A 189 3.18 1.94 -8.03
N SER A 190 3.54 3.08 -8.59
CA SER A 190 4.83 3.75 -8.33
C SER A 190 4.96 4.33 -6.91
N ASP A 191 3.86 4.41 -6.18
CA ASP A 191 3.76 4.86 -4.79
C ASP A 191 3.98 3.74 -3.77
N VAL A 192 4.04 2.47 -4.21
CA VAL A 192 4.39 1.33 -3.37
C VAL A 192 5.89 1.28 -3.17
N GLN A 193 6.31 1.35 -1.90
CA GLN A 193 7.72 1.24 -1.52
C GLN A 193 8.11 -0.19 -1.16
N LYS A 194 7.24 -0.92 -0.43
CA LYS A 194 7.55 -2.28 0.02
C LYS A 194 6.40 -3.22 -0.22
N ILE A 195 6.74 -4.50 -0.34
CA ILE A 195 5.77 -5.60 -0.39
C ILE A 195 6.05 -6.52 0.79
N GLU A 196 5.07 -6.72 1.66
CA GLU A 196 5.15 -7.72 2.71
C GLU A 196 4.46 -8.99 2.24
N ILE A 197 5.18 -10.10 2.16
CA ILE A 197 4.65 -11.43 1.87
C ILE A 197 4.38 -12.13 3.19
N ILE A 198 3.17 -12.62 3.35
CA ILE A 198 2.68 -13.31 4.55
C ILE A 198 2.31 -14.75 4.18
N GLY A 199 2.76 -15.69 4.97
CA GLY A 199 2.47 -17.11 4.82
C GLY A 199 1.66 -17.67 5.99
N ARG A 200 0.99 -18.78 5.75
CA ARG A 200 0.44 -19.64 6.80
C ARG A 200 0.60 -21.10 6.41
N GLU A 201 0.84 -21.96 7.39
CA GLU A 201 0.87 -23.41 7.20
C GLU A 201 -0.55 -23.97 7.22
N SER A 202 -0.81 -24.99 6.40
CA SER A 202 -2.06 -25.74 6.41
C SER A 202 -1.87 -27.09 7.06
N PHE A 203 -2.78 -27.43 7.98
CA PHE A 203 -2.84 -28.70 8.69
C PHE A 203 -4.07 -29.53 8.25
N GLY A 204 -4.24 -29.69 6.96
CA GLY A 204 -5.43 -30.33 6.39
C GLY A 204 -6.62 -29.38 6.33
N THR A 205 -7.57 -29.48 7.27
CA THR A 205 -8.74 -28.58 7.36
C THR A 205 -8.49 -27.35 8.22
N GLU A 206 -7.41 -27.31 8.97
CA GLU A 206 -7.04 -26.20 9.83
C GLU A 206 -5.88 -25.41 9.25
N TYR A 207 -5.72 -24.18 9.70
CA TYR A 207 -4.64 -23.29 9.30
C TYR A 207 -3.94 -22.75 10.53
N GLY A 208 -2.61 -22.65 10.43
CA GLY A 208 -1.80 -21.95 11.40
C GLY A 208 -1.94 -20.43 11.31
N ASP A 209 -1.28 -19.74 12.22
CA ASP A 209 -1.23 -18.30 12.26
C ASP A 209 -0.47 -17.73 11.05
N ASP A 210 -0.83 -16.51 10.69
CA ASP A 210 -0.11 -15.75 9.68
C ASP A 210 1.26 -15.31 10.19
N PHE A 211 2.28 -15.52 9.39
CA PHE A 211 3.63 -15.06 9.69
C PHE A 211 4.22 -14.26 8.53
N LEU A 212 5.06 -13.28 8.86
CA LEU A 212 5.78 -12.50 7.87
C LEU A 212 6.90 -13.34 7.27
N VAL A 213 6.79 -13.64 5.98
CA VAL A 213 7.81 -14.39 5.23
C VAL A 213 8.98 -13.48 4.88
N THR A 214 8.69 -12.35 4.28
CA THR A 214 9.70 -11.37 3.86
C THR A 214 9.07 -10.01 3.60
N THR A 215 9.92 -8.99 3.67
CA THR A 215 9.63 -7.65 3.18
C THR A 215 10.56 -7.35 2.02
N ILE A 216 9.99 -7.06 0.87
CA ILE A 216 10.71 -6.70 -0.36
C ILE A 216 10.67 -5.17 -0.43
N ASP A 217 11.84 -4.52 -0.38
CA ASP A 217 11.95 -3.06 -0.49
C ASP A 217 12.30 -2.67 -1.92
N SER A 218 11.66 -1.65 -2.46
CA SER A 218 11.96 -1.16 -3.81
C SER A 218 13.37 -0.59 -3.94
N ASP A 219 13.96 -0.14 -2.84
CA ASP A 219 15.33 0.38 -2.82
C ASP A 219 16.37 -0.73 -2.94
N ASP A 220 16.06 -1.93 -2.40
CA ASP A 220 16.95 -3.10 -2.48
C ASP A 220 16.74 -3.91 -3.77
N TYR A 221 15.52 -3.87 -4.30
CA TYR A 221 15.12 -4.66 -5.47
C TYR A 221 14.39 -3.74 -6.45
N THR A 222 14.98 -3.50 -7.61
CA THR A 222 14.30 -2.79 -8.70
C THR A 222 13.10 -3.60 -9.18
N PHE A 223 11.91 -3.33 -8.64
CA PHE A 223 10.69 -3.84 -9.23
C PHE A 223 9.98 -2.74 -10.03
N ASN A 224 9.53 -3.09 -11.22
CA ASN A 224 8.76 -2.16 -12.05
C ASN A 224 7.36 -1.99 -11.47
N PRO A 225 6.80 -0.76 -11.44
CA PRO A 225 5.40 -0.57 -11.07
C PRO A 225 4.44 -1.38 -11.96
N ASN A 226 3.35 -1.84 -11.37
CA ASN A 226 2.30 -2.64 -12.04
C ASN A 226 2.80 -3.93 -12.71
N ALA A 227 3.91 -4.46 -12.24
CA ALA A 227 4.52 -5.71 -12.70
C ALA A 227 4.28 -6.85 -11.70
N THR A 228 5.12 -7.86 -11.78
CA THR A 228 5.16 -8.97 -10.83
C THR A 228 6.55 -9.11 -10.25
N TYR A 229 6.61 -9.54 -8.99
CA TYR A 229 7.83 -9.92 -8.32
C TYR A 229 7.75 -11.39 -7.89
N SER A 230 8.86 -12.09 -7.99
CA SER A 230 8.97 -13.53 -7.68
C SER A 230 9.91 -13.75 -6.50
N TYR A 231 9.42 -14.45 -5.48
CA TYR A 231 10.17 -14.79 -4.29
C TYR A 231 10.15 -16.30 -4.07
N ASN A 232 11.31 -16.90 -3.76
CA ASN A 232 11.42 -18.32 -3.46
C ASN A 232 11.38 -18.56 -1.95
N PHE A 233 10.31 -19.15 -1.48
CA PHE A 233 10.10 -19.51 -0.09
C PHE A 233 10.62 -20.93 0.18
N TYR A 234 11.56 -21.06 1.13
CA TYR A 234 12.18 -22.33 1.49
C TYR A 234 11.74 -22.87 2.87
N ASN A 235 11.06 -22.08 3.68
CA ASN A 235 10.73 -22.39 5.08
C ASN A 235 11.96 -22.75 5.94
N ASP A 236 13.02 -21.99 5.77
CA ASP A 236 14.33 -22.22 6.40
C ASP A 236 14.76 -21.12 7.36
N SER A 237 13.84 -20.23 7.71
CA SER A 237 14.06 -19.08 8.59
C SER A 237 13.06 -19.06 9.76
N PHE A 238 13.37 -18.30 10.80
CA PHE A 238 12.42 -17.99 11.85
C PHE A 238 11.54 -16.81 11.42
N TYR A 239 10.25 -17.01 11.45
CA TYR A 239 9.27 -16.01 11.02
C TYR A 239 8.56 -15.39 12.22
N VAL A 240 8.19 -14.12 12.08
CA VAL A 240 7.44 -13.38 13.09
C VAL A 240 5.95 -13.45 12.77
N ASN A 241 5.12 -13.77 13.76
CA ASN A 241 3.67 -13.75 13.58
C ASN A 241 3.19 -12.34 13.24
N VAL A 242 2.29 -12.26 12.29
CA VAL A 242 1.62 -11.02 11.90
C VAL A 242 0.31 -10.95 12.66
N LEU A 243 0.23 -10.02 13.61
CA LEU A 243 -1.00 -9.72 14.35
C LEU A 243 -1.95 -8.83 13.53
#